data_e9e346cca1846c794e34de236035d4de
#
_entry.id   e9e346cca1846c794e34de236035d4de
#
_cell.length_a   1.000
_cell.length_b   1.000
_cell.length_c   1.000
_cell.angle_alpha   90.00
_cell.angle_beta   90.00
_cell.angle_gamma   90.00
#
_symmetry.space_group_name_H-M   'P 1'
#
loop_
_entity.id
_entity.type
_entity.pdbx_description
1 polymer ?
#
loop_
_entity_poly.entity_id
_entity_poly.type
_entity_poly.pdbx_seq_one_letter_code
_entity_poly.pdbx_strand_id
1 'polypeptide(L)'
;MKIAWNEIKYQPKKFILIEILIVIMMFMVIFLSGLTNGLGRIIMAQIDTFGDVHYILSKDSEGVIPYSTLTSSELTEIEDLHLEEQTGLVIQRSTFMKEDEEGSQDVTFFAMDTYKNLTIKAEDGYVAANLSDNEVILDESYKAKGIHVGDTIKDKTSDILLKVVAFAKDAKYGHSSVAFISSKTLEEMRQKKNPNYTWQPQAIITSQAVTADDLSEQLMVSNKQQIINKIPGYTATNMILKTMTWVLLIASAAILGVFFYILALQKLKQFGVLKAIGMSMGQITRIQLSQVGILSVIGISIGLGLAMALMPFLPVSMPFYMRAEDNAVIS
;
A
#
# COMPACT_ATOMS: atom_id res chain seq x y z
N MET A 1 25.68 -29.62 13.02
CA MET A 1 24.94 -29.63 11.73
C MET A 1 24.91 -30.99 11.06
N LYS A 2 26.04 -31.70 10.82
CA LYS A 2 26.03 -33.03 10.14
C LYS A 2 25.14 -34.07 10.82
N ILE A 3 25.14 -34.14 12.17
CA ILE A 3 24.32 -35.11 12.94
C ILE A 3 22.84 -34.78 12.77
N ALA A 4 22.46 -33.50 12.89
CA ALA A 4 21.08 -33.04 12.72
C ALA A 4 20.53 -33.38 11.32
N TRP A 5 21.30 -33.14 10.29
CA TRP A 5 20.95 -33.47 8.90
C TRP A 5 20.82 -34.97 8.63
N ASN A 6 21.75 -35.78 9.17
CA ASN A 6 21.67 -37.23 9.03
C ASN A 6 20.42 -37.80 9.74
N GLU A 7 20.03 -37.26 10.88
CA GLU A 7 18.85 -37.70 11.61
C GLU A 7 17.54 -37.37 10.83
N ILE A 8 17.48 -36.18 10.19
CA ILE A 8 16.37 -35.84 9.30
C ILE A 8 16.25 -36.84 8.17
N LYS A 9 17.37 -37.25 7.56
CA LYS A 9 17.39 -38.27 6.50
C LYS A 9 17.00 -39.67 6.98
N TYR A 10 17.29 -40.01 8.23
CA TYR A 10 17.02 -41.35 8.77
C TYR A 10 15.54 -41.55 9.15
N GLN A 11 14.81 -40.49 9.50
CA GLN A 11 13.39 -40.54 9.85
C GLN A 11 12.51 -39.62 8.97
N PRO A 12 12.54 -39.78 7.64
CA PRO A 12 11.99 -38.81 6.72
C PRO A 12 10.48 -38.57 6.93
N LYS A 13 9.71 -39.58 7.23
CA LYS A 13 8.24 -39.47 7.41
C LYS A 13 7.84 -38.51 8.53
N LYS A 14 8.60 -38.50 9.64
CA LYS A 14 8.32 -37.57 10.76
C LYS A 14 8.68 -36.14 10.41
N PHE A 15 9.85 -35.95 9.81
CA PHE A 15 10.33 -34.61 9.46
C PHE A 15 9.56 -33.99 8.31
N ILE A 16 9.11 -34.78 7.33
CA ILE A 16 8.22 -34.31 6.26
C ILE A 16 6.89 -33.80 6.82
N LEU A 17 6.28 -34.50 7.78
CA LEU A 17 5.02 -34.02 8.37
C LEU A 17 5.19 -32.67 9.07
N ILE A 18 6.32 -32.49 9.78
CA ILE A 18 6.64 -31.23 10.46
C ILE A 18 6.93 -30.14 9.43
N GLU A 19 7.69 -30.48 8.39
CA GLU A 19 8.02 -29.56 7.31
C GLU A 19 6.75 -29.03 6.61
N ILE A 20 5.80 -29.94 6.30
CA ILE A 20 4.51 -29.53 5.74
C ILE A 20 3.79 -28.54 6.68
N LEU A 21 3.80 -28.78 7.98
CA LEU A 21 3.18 -27.86 8.94
C LEU A 21 3.88 -26.50 8.94
N ILE A 22 5.23 -26.48 8.97
CA ILE A 22 6.01 -25.25 8.93
C ILE A 22 5.72 -24.48 7.63
N VAL A 23 5.74 -25.18 6.50
CA VAL A 23 5.46 -24.59 5.17
C VAL A 23 4.07 -23.94 5.14
N ILE A 24 3.03 -24.65 5.61
CA ILE A 24 1.67 -24.10 5.64
C ILE A 24 1.60 -22.86 6.53
N MET A 25 2.19 -22.89 7.72
CA MET A 25 2.18 -21.75 8.63
C MET A 25 2.94 -20.56 8.06
N MET A 26 4.13 -20.77 7.50
CA MET A 26 4.91 -19.72 6.88
C MET A 26 4.22 -19.15 5.66
N PHE A 27 3.63 -20.00 4.82
CA PHE A 27 2.80 -19.56 3.69
C PHE A 27 1.66 -18.66 4.15
N MET A 28 0.92 -19.05 5.21
CA MET A 28 -0.20 -18.24 5.74
C MET A 28 0.26 -16.88 6.24
N VAL A 29 1.38 -16.83 6.99
CA VAL A 29 1.95 -15.55 7.48
C VAL A 29 2.39 -14.65 6.33
N ILE A 30 3.13 -15.20 5.35
CA ILE A 30 3.60 -14.46 4.18
C ILE A 30 2.44 -13.98 3.32
N PHE A 31 1.44 -14.84 3.09
CA PHE A 31 0.26 -14.51 2.32
C PHE A 31 -0.57 -13.39 2.98
N LEU A 32 -0.81 -13.48 4.29
CA LEU A 32 -1.54 -12.46 5.03
C LEU A 32 -0.77 -11.13 5.06
N SER A 33 0.56 -11.18 5.20
CA SER A 33 1.41 -9.98 5.12
C SER A 33 1.30 -9.32 3.73
N GLY A 34 1.39 -10.11 2.66
CA GLY A 34 1.22 -9.60 1.29
C GLY A 34 -0.14 -8.97 1.05
N LEU A 35 -1.20 -9.57 1.58
CA LEU A 35 -2.56 -9.03 1.52
C LEU A 35 -2.68 -7.72 2.32
N THR A 36 -2.08 -7.66 3.51
CA THR A 36 -2.05 -6.44 4.35
C THR A 36 -1.38 -5.28 3.62
N ASN A 37 -0.22 -5.54 3.02
CA ASN A 37 0.52 -4.53 2.27
C ASN A 37 -0.26 -4.07 1.02
N GLY A 38 -0.89 -5.00 0.32
CA GLY A 38 -1.71 -4.69 -0.84
C GLY A 38 -2.94 -3.85 -0.49
N LEU A 39 -3.65 -4.17 0.59
CA LEU A 39 -4.79 -3.38 1.06
C LEU A 39 -4.36 -1.98 1.51
N GLY A 40 -3.24 -1.86 2.23
CA GLY A 40 -2.67 -0.56 2.57
C GLY A 40 -2.39 0.28 1.32
N ARG A 41 -1.84 -0.36 0.28
CA ARG A 41 -1.50 0.31 -0.98
C ARG A 41 -2.71 0.85 -1.73
N ILE A 42 -3.83 0.13 -1.78
CA ILE A 42 -5.08 0.65 -2.38
C ILE A 42 -5.52 1.98 -1.76
N ILE A 43 -5.18 2.21 -0.50
CA ILE A 43 -5.60 3.43 0.20
C ILE A 43 -4.64 4.60 -0.07
N MET A 44 -3.33 4.34 -0.17
CA MET A 44 -2.31 5.39 -0.11
C MET A 44 -1.44 5.53 -1.37
N ALA A 45 -1.55 4.63 -2.35
CA ALA A 45 -0.56 4.51 -3.43
C ALA A 45 -0.32 5.82 -4.16
N GLN A 46 -1.37 6.61 -4.42
CA GLN A 46 -1.21 7.87 -5.13
C GLN A 46 -0.41 8.90 -4.32
N ILE A 47 -0.68 9.04 -3.04
CA ILE A 47 0.07 9.96 -2.17
C ILE A 47 1.54 9.51 -2.05
N ASP A 48 1.77 8.20 -1.96
CA ASP A 48 3.13 7.65 -1.89
C ASP A 48 3.95 7.90 -3.16
N THR A 49 3.29 7.95 -4.32
CA THR A 49 3.92 8.19 -5.63
C THR A 49 4.46 9.60 -5.78
N PHE A 50 3.95 10.60 -5.08
CA PHE A 50 4.42 11.99 -5.16
C PHE A 50 5.85 12.21 -4.61
N GLY A 51 6.45 11.20 -4.03
CA GLY A 51 7.83 11.30 -3.52
C GLY A 51 7.91 11.90 -2.13
N ASP A 52 9.04 12.54 -1.84
CA ASP A 52 9.27 13.19 -0.55
C ASP A 52 8.84 14.66 -0.66
N VAL A 53 7.60 14.91 -0.32
CA VAL A 53 6.94 16.22 -0.44
C VAL A 53 6.30 16.63 0.87
N HIS A 54 6.12 17.93 1.03
CA HIS A 54 5.39 18.56 2.12
C HIS A 54 4.02 19.04 1.63
N TYR A 55 3.05 19.01 2.51
CA TYR A 55 1.69 19.45 2.27
C TYR A 55 1.36 20.60 3.21
N ILE A 56 0.96 21.74 2.67
CA ILE A 56 0.46 22.89 3.43
C ILE A 56 -1.05 22.85 3.35
N LEU A 57 -1.72 22.82 4.50
CA LEU A 57 -3.18 22.71 4.64
C LEU A 57 -3.70 23.68 5.68
N SER A 58 -5.01 23.95 5.66
CA SER A 58 -5.66 24.59 6.80
C SER A 58 -5.58 23.70 8.03
N LYS A 59 -5.26 24.28 9.19
CA LYS A 59 -5.13 23.58 10.47
C LYS A 59 -6.43 22.89 10.90
N ASP A 60 -7.57 23.50 10.59
CA ASP A 60 -8.91 22.95 10.90
C ASP A 60 -9.20 21.63 10.20
N SER A 61 -8.43 21.31 9.13
CA SER A 61 -8.54 20.02 8.43
C SER A 61 -7.96 18.85 9.21
N GLU A 62 -7.21 19.11 10.29
CA GLU A 62 -6.48 18.11 11.06
C GLU A 62 -5.58 17.18 10.20
N GLY A 63 -5.13 17.67 9.05
CA GLY A 63 -4.31 16.94 8.08
C GLY A 63 -5.09 16.04 7.11
N VAL A 64 -6.40 16.15 7.04
CA VAL A 64 -7.24 15.44 6.08
C VAL A 64 -7.47 16.33 4.85
N ILE A 65 -6.77 16.08 3.74
CA ILE A 65 -6.82 16.93 2.55
C ILE A 65 -8.24 17.28 2.09
N PRO A 66 -9.20 16.33 1.94
CA PRO A 66 -10.55 16.67 1.50
C PRO A 66 -11.35 17.60 2.44
N TYR A 67 -10.92 17.79 3.68
CA TYR A 67 -11.57 18.68 4.66
C TYR A 67 -10.87 20.04 4.75
N SER A 68 -9.73 20.19 4.10
CA SER A 68 -9.02 21.46 4.02
C SER A 68 -9.61 22.34 2.94
N THR A 69 -9.63 23.64 3.23
CA THR A 69 -9.96 24.70 2.28
C THR A 69 -9.05 25.88 2.58
N LEU A 70 -8.19 26.24 1.65
CA LEU A 70 -7.30 27.37 1.81
C LEU A 70 -8.02 28.65 1.37
N THR A 71 -8.08 29.63 2.25
CA THR A 71 -8.67 30.93 1.95
C THR A 71 -7.73 31.77 1.06
N SER A 72 -8.25 32.82 0.44
CA SER A 72 -7.40 33.71 -0.38
C SER A 72 -6.27 34.36 0.41
N SER A 73 -6.47 34.67 1.70
CA SER A 73 -5.44 35.22 2.57
C SER A 73 -4.33 34.19 2.86
N GLU A 74 -4.71 32.93 3.12
CA GLU A 74 -3.76 31.84 3.34
C GLU A 74 -2.96 31.51 2.08
N LEU A 75 -3.60 31.57 0.91
CA LEU A 75 -2.92 31.38 -0.37
C LEU A 75 -1.90 32.50 -0.63
N THR A 76 -2.24 33.75 -0.35
CA THR A 76 -1.29 34.87 -0.46
C THR A 76 -0.10 34.69 0.49
N GLU A 77 -0.34 34.25 1.71
CA GLU A 77 0.73 33.93 2.68
C GLU A 77 1.68 32.83 2.15
N ILE A 78 1.12 31.79 1.55
CA ILE A 78 1.92 30.69 0.96
C ILE A 78 2.69 31.19 -0.28
N GLU A 79 2.11 32.05 -1.10
CA GLU A 79 2.76 32.68 -2.25
C GLU A 79 3.95 33.56 -1.82
N ASP A 80 3.84 34.26 -0.70
CA ASP A 80 4.91 35.09 -0.14
C ASP A 80 6.13 34.28 0.32
N LEU A 81 6.00 32.95 0.53
CA LEU A 81 7.13 32.06 0.76
C LEU A 81 8.00 31.84 -0.47
N HIS A 82 7.53 32.23 -1.66
CA HIS A 82 8.26 32.15 -2.93
C HIS A 82 8.78 30.73 -3.23
N LEU A 83 7.95 29.72 -3.00
CA LEU A 83 8.28 28.32 -3.24
C LEU A 83 8.43 28.08 -4.76
N GLU A 84 9.60 27.62 -5.20
CA GLU A 84 9.90 27.39 -6.64
C GLU A 84 9.08 26.25 -7.24
N GLU A 85 8.77 25.23 -6.41
CA GLU A 85 8.04 24.02 -6.81
C GLU A 85 6.81 23.84 -5.92
N GLN A 86 5.68 24.37 -6.38
CA GLN A 86 4.41 24.21 -5.69
C GLN A 86 3.31 23.74 -6.64
N THR A 87 2.38 22.97 -6.10
CA THR A 87 1.22 22.45 -6.83
C THR A 87 0.00 22.50 -5.92
N GLY A 88 -1.04 23.18 -6.39
CA GLY A 88 -2.35 23.15 -5.74
C GLY A 88 -3.07 21.83 -6.03
N LEU A 89 -3.60 21.19 -4.99
CA LEU A 89 -4.33 19.92 -5.07
C LEU A 89 -5.74 20.07 -4.52
N VAL A 90 -6.71 19.56 -5.28
CA VAL A 90 -8.09 19.26 -4.80
C VAL A 90 -8.38 17.80 -5.01
N ILE A 91 -8.89 17.12 -3.98
CA ILE A 91 -9.38 15.75 -4.03
C ILE A 91 -10.91 15.76 -3.95
N GLN A 92 -11.56 15.22 -4.97
CA GLN A 92 -13.02 15.17 -5.04
C GLN A 92 -13.51 13.77 -5.44
N ARG A 93 -14.37 13.17 -4.62
CA ARG A 93 -15.07 11.94 -5.00
C ARG A 93 -16.22 12.26 -5.95
N SER A 94 -16.38 11.42 -6.97
CA SER A 94 -17.48 11.49 -7.92
C SER A 94 -17.78 10.11 -8.48
N THR A 95 -18.72 10.07 -9.42
CA THR A 95 -19.03 8.90 -10.25
C THR A 95 -19.08 9.34 -11.70
N PHE A 96 -18.60 8.50 -12.59
CA PHE A 96 -18.71 8.74 -14.02
C PHE A 96 -19.35 7.55 -14.75
N MET A 97 -19.75 7.77 -15.98
CA MET A 97 -20.25 6.75 -16.92
C MET A 97 -19.51 6.92 -18.25
N LYS A 98 -19.35 5.85 -19.00
CA LYS A 98 -18.94 5.95 -20.39
C LYS A 98 -20.14 6.49 -21.20
N GLU A 99 -19.89 7.31 -22.20
CA GLU A 99 -20.93 8.10 -22.87
C GLU A 99 -22.06 7.22 -23.46
N ASP A 100 -21.75 6.02 -23.94
CA ASP A 100 -22.68 5.12 -24.63
C ASP A 100 -23.06 3.87 -23.82
N GLU A 101 -22.75 3.81 -22.51
CA GLU A 101 -22.97 2.61 -21.69
C GLU A 101 -23.84 2.91 -20.46
N GLU A 102 -24.76 1.98 -20.13
CA GLU A 102 -25.45 1.99 -18.84
C GLU A 102 -24.51 1.44 -17.75
N GLY A 103 -24.21 2.27 -16.77
CA GLY A 103 -23.39 1.90 -15.63
C GLY A 103 -22.64 3.11 -15.06
N SER A 104 -22.37 3.06 -13.77
CA SER A 104 -21.56 4.12 -13.12
C SER A 104 -20.36 3.53 -12.44
N GLN A 105 -19.25 4.26 -12.49
CA GLN A 105 -18.00 3.90 -11.87
C GLN A 105 -17.63 4.97 -10.84
N ASP A 106 -17.29 4.53 -9.64
CA ASP A 106 -16.75 5.44 -8.62
C ASP A 106 -15.35 5.89 -8.99
N VAL A 107 -15.05 7.15 -8.75
CA VAL A 107 -13.76 7.77 -9.04
C VAL A 107 -13.41 8.82 -7.98
N THR A 108 -12.13 9.00 -7.75
CA THR A 108 -11.60 10.14 -6.98
C THR A 108 -10.79 11.03 -7.91
N PHE A 109 -11.31 12.20 -8.23
CA PHE A 109 -10.57 13.19 -9.01
C PHE A 109 -9.50 13.84 -8.17
N PHE A 110 -8.28 13.84 -8.70
CA PHE A 110 -7.16 14.66 -8.26
C PHE A 110 -7.03 15.79 -9.28
N ALA A 111 -7.49 16.97 -8.90
CA ALA A 111 -7.35 18.17 -9.72
C ALA A 111 -6.13 18.95 -9.26
N MET A 112 -5.28 19.33 -10.21
CA MET A 112 -4.06 20.05 -9.95
C MET A 112 -3.90 21.20 -10.93
N ASP A 113 -3.28 22.29 -10.49
CA ASP A 113 -2.97 23.45 -11.32
C ASP A 113 -1.74 23.22 -12.19
N THR A 114 -0.81 22.37 -11.73
CA THR A 114 0.33 21.91 -12.49
C THR A 114 0.69 20.48 -12.16
N TYR A 115 1.26 19.74 -13.12
CA TYR A 115 1.78 18.39 -12.95
C TYR A 115 3.30 18.32 -13.14
N LYS A 116 3.97 19.46 -13.29
CA LYS A 116 5.40 19.50 -13.63
C LYS A 116 6.29 18.96 -12.51
N ASN A 117 5.90 19.20 -11.27
CA ASN A 117 6.70 18.92 -10.07
C ASN A 117 6.32 17.61 -9.39
N LEU A 118 5.34 16.89 -9.94
CA LEU A 118 4.85 15.65 -9.34
C LEU A 118 4.98 14.48 -10.30
N THR A 119 5.40 13.34 -9.77
CA THR A 119 5.51 12.11 -10.56
C THR A 119 4.15 11.42 -10.65
N ILE A 120 3.60 11.32 -11.86
CA ILE A 120 2.46 10.46 -12.18
C ILE A 120 2.98 9.35 -13.09
N LYS A 121 2.81 8.10 -12.68
CA LYS A 121 3.24 6.93 -13.45
C LYS A 121 2.26 6.63 -14.59
N ALA A 122 2.17 7.56 -15.54
CA ALA A 122 1.38 7.36 -16.74
C ALA A 122 2.02 6.30 -17.66
N GLU A 123 1.17 5.52 -18.32
CA GLU A 123 1.59 4.52 -19.29
C GLU A 123 1.91 5.14 -20.65
N ASP A 124 2.53 4.34 -21.52
CA ASP A 124 2.84 4.68 -22.91
C ASP A 124 3.65 5.98 -23.09
N GLY A 125 4.42 6.36 -22.05
CA GLY A 125 5.27 7.55 -22.10
C GLY A 125 4.51 8.87 -22.05
N TYR A 126 3.22 8.86 -21.71
CA TYR A 126 2.45 10.10 -21.56
C TYR A 126 2.99 10.94 -20.41
N VAL A 127 3.22 12.21 -20.66
CA VAL A 127 3.70 13.18 -19.67
C VAL A 127 2.49 13.95 -19.13
N ALA A 128 2.18 13.75 -17.86
CA ALA A 128 1.01 14.37 -17.22
C ALA A 128 1.04 15.91 -17.24
N ALA A 129 2.24 16.51 -17.33
CA ALA A 129 2.39 17.96 -17.49
C ALA A 129 1.72 18.54 -18.77
N ASN A 130 1.37 17.67 -19.72
CA ASN A 130 0.69 18.06 -20.95
C ASN A 130 -0.84 17.88 -20.88
N LEU A 131 -1.39 17.56 -19.71
CA LEU A 131 -2.83 17.38 -19.52
C LEU A 131 -3.59 18.69 -19.78
N SER A 132 -4.45 18.68 -20.79
CA SER A 132 -5.26 19.81 -21.18
C SER A 132 -6.62 19.82 -20.46
N ASP A 133 -7.38 20.90 -20.64
CA ASP A 133 -8.73 21.00 -20.09
C ASP A 133 -9.66 19.95 -20.73
N ASN A 134 -10.54 19.38 -19.90
CA ASN A 134 -11.46 18.31 -20.29
C ASN A 134 -10.77 17.00 -20.74
N GLU A 135 -9.48 16.83 -20.46
CA GLU A 135 -8.77 15.59 -20.56
C GLU A 135 -8.63 14.92 -19.19
N VAL A 136 -8.55 13.58 -19.19
CA VAL A 136 -8.41 12.79 -17.97
C VAL A 136 -7.40 11.67 -18.14
N ILE A 137 -6.56 11.48 -17.10
CA ILE A 137 -5.72 10.28 -16.94
C ILE A 137 -6.41 9.42 -15.90
N LEU A 138 -6.81 8.21 -16.27
CA LEU A 138 -7.49 7.26 -15.38
C LEU A 138 -6.52 6.25 -14.78
N ASP A 139 -6.88 5.68 -13.63
CA ASP A 139 -6.19 4.50 -13.10
C ASP A 139 -6.33 3.30 -14.06
N GLU A 140 -5.27 2.50 -14.20
CA GLU A 140 -5.22 1.34 -15.11
C GLU A 140 -6.33 0.30 -14.86
N SER A 141 -6.90 0.21 -13.66
CA SER A 141 -7.98 -0.73 -13.35
C SER A 141 -9.25 -0.50 -14.17
N TYR A 142 -9.44 0.70 -14.74
CA TYR A 142 -10.58 0.98 -15.61
C TYR A 142 -10.46 0.32 -17.00
N LYS A 143 -9.27 -0.11 -17.42
CA LYS A 143 -9.10 -0.92 -18.64
C LYS A 143 -9.88 -2.23 -18.56
N ALA A 144 -9.85 -2.89 -17.40
CA ALA A 144 -10.61 -4.12 -17.16
C ALA A 144 -12.14 -3.90 -17.19
N LYS A 145 -12.58 -2.65 -17.12
CA LYS A 145 -13.99 -2.23 -17.22
C LYS A 145 -14.36 -1.74 -18.62
N GLY A 146 -13.53 -2.01 -19.63
CA GLY A 146 -13.80 -1.68 -21.03
C GLY A 146 -13.56 -0.23 -21.43
N ILE A 147 -12.80 0.54 -20.63
CA ILE A 147 -12.41 1.91 -20.97
C ILE A 147 -11.05 1.91 -21.65
N HIS A 148 -10.94 2.68 -22.75
CA HIS A 148 -9.75 2.76 -23.58
C HIS A 148 -9.30 4.21 -23.75
N VAL A 149 -8.05 4.42 -24.14
CA VAL A 149 -7.57 5.74 -24.56
C VAL A 149 -8.36 6.20 -25.77
N GLY A 150 -8.83 7.46 -25.71
CA GLY A 150 -9.69 8.06 -26.72
C GLY A 150 -11.17 8.01 -26.41
N ASP A 151 -11.61 7.17 -25.47
CA ASP A 151 -13.00 7.15 -25.01
C ASP A 151 -13.38 8.46 -24.31
N THR A 152 -14.67 8.78 -24.33
CA THR A 152 -15.24 9.90 -23.57
C THR A 152 -16.02 9.35 -22.38
N ILE A 153 -15.75 9.91 -21.20
CA ILE A 153 -16.50 9.63 -19.99
C ILE A 153 -17.25 10.88 -19.54
N LYS A 154 -18.39 10.68 -18.92
CA LYS A 154 -19.25 11.76 -18.42
C LYS A 154 -19.29 11.74 -16.90
N ASP A 155 -18.88 12.82 -16.26
CA ASP A 155 -19.08 12.98 -14.82
C ASP A 155 -20.56 13.14 -14.50
N LYS A 156 -21.11 12.30 -13.63
CA LYS A 156 -22.54 12.32 -13.29
C LYS A 156 -22.97 13.52 -12.46
N THR A 157 -22.02 14.17 -11.81
CA THR A 157 -22.31 15.28 -10.90
C THR A 157 -22.41 16.62 -11.63
N SER A 158 -21.58 16.81 -12.67
CA SER A 158 -21.45 18.06 -13.42
C SER A 158 -21.95 17.94 -14.87
N ASP A 159 -22.20 16.73 -15.37
CA ASP A 159 -22.48 16.42 -16.78
C ASP A 159 -21.35 16.78 -17.75
N ILE A 160 -20.14 17.09 -17.26
CA ILE A 160 -18.99 17.40 -18.10
C ILE A 160 -18.43 16.13 -18.73
N LEU A 161 -18.10 16.24 -20.01
CA LEU A 161 -17.44 15.20 -20.79
C LEU A 161 -15.92 15.32 -20.66
N LEU A 162 -15.27 14.20 -20.36
CA LEU A 162 -13.81 14.12 -20.21
C LEU A 162 -13.26 13.09 -21.19
N LYS A 163 -12.26 13.46 -21.96
CA LYS A 163 -11.58 12.56 -22.89
C LYS A 163 -10.45 11.81 -22.18
N VAL A 164 -10.47 10.50 -22.24
CA VAL A 164 -9.41 9.65 -21.68
C VAL A 164 -8.16 9.73 -22.56
N VAL A 165 -7.06 10.26 -22.04
CA VAL A 165 -5.81 10.46 -22.80
C VAL A 165 -4.71 9.48 -22.43
N ALA A 166 -4.74 8.95 -21.20
CA ALA A 166 -3.76 7.98 -20.73
C ALA A 166 -4.30 7.19 -19.52
N PHE A 167 -3.57 6.16 -19.13
CA PHE A 167 -3.77 5.45 -17.88
C PHE A 167 -2.56 5.62 -16.96
N ALA A 168 -2.81 5.68 -15.66
CA ALA A 168 -1.78 5.72 -14.63
C ALA A 168 -1.75 4.41 -13.85
N LYS A 169 -0.55 3.93 -13.50
CA LYS A 169 -0.36 2.72 -12.71
C LYS A 169 -0.54 2.99 -11.22
N ASP A 170 -1.24 2.07 -10.54
CA ASP A 170 -1.43 2.13 -9.09
C ASP A 170 -2.00 3.47 -8.57
N ALA A 171 -2.81 4.16 -9.37
CA ALA A 171 -3.40 5.43 -8.98
C ALA A 171 -4.60 5.20 -8.06
N LYS A 172 -4.33 4.94 -6.76
CA LYS A 172 -5.34 4.59 -5.74
C LYS A 172 -5.29 5.55 -4.56
N TYR A 173 -6.47 5.90 -4.05
CA TYR A 173 -6.63 6.73 -2.86
C TYR A 173 -7.94 6.41 -2.14
N GLY A 174 -7.86 6.10 -0.82
CA GLY A 174 -9.05 5.89 0.01
C GLY A 174 -10.03 4.82 -0.50
N HIS A 175 -9.52 3.67 -0.98
CA HIS A 175 -10.25 2.57 -1.60
C HIS A 175 -10.89 2.89 -2.96
N SER A 176 -10.55 4.02 -3.58
CA SER A 176 -11.06 4.42 -4.88
C SER A 176 -9.93 4.54 -5.90
N SER A 177 -10.25 4.32 -7.17
CA SER A 177 -9.34 4.61 -8.26
C SER A 177 -9.29 6.10 -8.51
N VAL A 178 -8.09 6.62 -8.78
CA VAL A 178 -7.84 8.03 -9.02
C VAL A 178 -7.97 8.35 -10.51
N ALA A 179 -8.45 9.55 -10.77
CA ALA A 179 -8.42 10.19 -12.07
C ALA A 179 -7.80 11.58 -11.96
N PHE A 180 -6.87 11.91 -12.83
CA PHE A 180 -6.21 13.21 -12.83
C PHE A 180 -6.85 14.13 -13.87
N ILE A 181 -7.18 15.34 -13.46
CA ILE A 181 -7.77 16.41 -14.28
C ILE A 181 -7.09 17.74 -13.98
N SER A 182 -7.21 18.71 -14.89
CA SER A 182 -6.71 20.07 -14.65
C SER A 182 -7.57 20.80 -13.61
N SER A 183 -6.97 21.78 -12.91
CA SER A 183 -7.69 22.69 -12.01
C SER A 183 -8.86 23.36 -12.69
N LYS A 184 -8.67 23.76 -13.95
CA LYS A 184 -9.71 24.42 -14.75
C LYS A 184 -10.87 23.49 -15.10
N THR A 185 -10.58 22.23 -15.42
CA THR A 185 -11.63 21.21 -15.59
C THR A 185 -12.48 21.06 -14.32
N LEU A 186 -11.85 20.99 -13.14
CA LEU A 186 -12.58 20.92 -11.88
C LEU A 186 -13.38 22.20 -11.62
N GLU A 187 -12.83 23.36 -11.93
CA GLU A 187 -13.53 24.63 -11.81
C GLU A 187 -14.79 24.63 -12.66
N GLU A 188 -14.72 24.24 -13.92
CA GLU A 188 -15.89 24.08 -14.80
C GLU A 188 -16.91 23.09 -14.24
N MET A 189 -16.45 21.94 -13.71
CA MET A 189 -17.33 20.96 -13.07
C MET A 189 -18.10 21.55 -11.87
N ARG A 190 -17.43 22.36 -11.03
CA ARG A 190 -18.05 22.97 -9.85
C ARG A 190 -18.93 24.17 -10.21
N GLN A 191 -18.59 24.92 -11.25
CA GLN A 191 -19.40 26.04 -11.75
C GLN A 191 -20.78 25.61 -12.24
N LYS A 192 -20.98 24.35 -12.65
CA LYS A 192 -22.33 23.82 -12.94
C LYS A 192 -23.28 23.91 -11.76
N LYS A 193 -22.77 23.83 -10.53
CA LYS A 193 -23.57 23.93 -9.28
C LYS A 193 -23.46 25.31 -8.62
N ASN A 194 -22.28 25.91 -8.71
CA ASN A 194 -21.99 27.24 -8.16
C ASN A 194 -21.28 28.10 -9.22
N PRO A 195 -21.99 28.89 -10.01
CA PRO A 195 -21.42 29.67 -11.11
C PRO A 195 -20.29 30.64 -10.70
N ASN A 196 -20.21 31.00 -9.43
CA ASN A 196 -19.19 31.90 -8.90
C ASN A 196 -17.98 31.14 -8.30
N TYR A 197 -17.92 29.80 -8.45
CA TYR A 197 -16.78 29.05 -7.96
C TYR A 197 -15.52 29.43 -8.76
N THR A 198 -14.44 29.71 -8.05
CA THR A 198 -13.09 29.87 -8.57
C THR A 198 -12.20 28.77 -7.99
N TRP A 199 -11.11 28.48 -8.68
CA TRP A 199 -10.14 27.50 -8.21
C TRP A 199 -9.66 27.82 -6.79
N GLN A 200 -9.81 26.87 -5.90
CA GLN A 200 -9.41 26.98 -4.51
C GLN A 200 -8.84 25.62 -4.04
N PRO A 201 -7.50 25.51 -3.96
CA PRO A 201 -6.86 24.28 -3.57
C PRO A 201 -7.16 23.90 -2.11
N GLN A 202 -7.22 22.62 -1.84
CA GLN A 202 -7.33 22.05 -0.49
C GLN A 202 -5.95 21.93 0.16
N ALA A 203 -4.91 21.70 -0.64
CA ALA A 203 -3.55 21.62 -0.17
C ALA A 203 -2.59 22.21 -1.21
N ILE A 204 -1.50 22.79 -0.76
CA ILE A 204 -0.34 23.09 -1.59
C ILE A 204 0.72 22.01 -1.31
N ILE A 205 1.20 21.40 -2.38
CA ILE A 205 2.26 20.38 -2.34
C ILE A 205 3.56 21.04 -2.80
N THR A 206 4.64 20.83 -2.05
CA THR A 206 5.97 21.32 -2.41
C THR A 206 7.04 20.30 -2.04
N SER A 207 8.12 20.24 -2.85
CA SER A 207 9.33 19.46 -2.54
C SER A 207 10.28 20.22 -1.60
N GLN A 208 10.09 21.53 -1.44
CA GLN A 208 10.91 22.34 -0.54
C GLN A 208 10.54 22.13 0.92
N ALA A 209 11.54 22.21 1.79
CA ALA A 209 11.32 22.13 3.21
C ALA A 209 10.64 23.41 3.71
N VAL A 210 9.44 23.25 4.26
CA VAL A 210 8.67 24.31 4.94
C VAL A 210 8.46 23.87 6.38
N THR A 211 8.63 24.79 7.32
CA THR A 211 8.40 24.52 8.73
C THR A 211 7.14 25.24 9.22
N ALA A 212 6.59 24.80 10.34
CA ALA A 212 5.43 25.46 10.94
C ALA A 212 5.72 26.89 11.39
N ASP A 213 6.98 27.21 11.64
CA ASP A 213 7.41 28.56 12.06
C ASP A 213 7.38 29.57 10.91
N ASP A 214 7.33 29.09 9.66
CA ASP A 214 7.25 29.93 8.47
C ASP A 214 5.80 30.33 8.14
N LEU A 215 4.81 29.79 8.86
CA LEU A 215 3.39 29.92 8.56
C LEU A 215 2.60 30.43 9.76
N SER A 216 1.45 31.06 9.48
CA SER A 216 0.50 31.47 10.52
C SER A 216 -0.09 30.27 11.28
N GLU A 217 -0.67 30.57 12.45
CA GLU A 217 -1.33 29.53 13.28
C GLU A 217 -2.52 28.84 12.61
N GLN A 218 -3.04 29.39 11.51
CA GLN A 218 -4.17 28.85 10.76
C GLN A 218 -3.75 27.77 9.75
N LEU A 219 -2.47 27.72 9.42
CA LEU A 219 -1.90 26.74 8.51
C LEU A 219 -1.16 25.62 9.26
N MET A 220 -1.02 24.51 8.62
CA MET A 220 -0.18 23.39 9.07
C MET A 220 0.64 22.81 7.93
N VAL A 221 1.84 22.37 8.26
CA VAL A 221 2.68 21.56 7.37
C VAL A 221 2.62 20.11 7.80
N SER A 222 2.44 19.23 6.83
CA SER A 222 2.45 17.78 7.04
C SER A 222 3.39 17.12 6.03
N ASN A 223 4.16 16.15 6.51
CA ASN A 223 4.92 15.30 5.61
C ASN A 223 4.02 14.20 5.00
N LYS A 224 4.53 13.52 3.98
CA LYS A 224 3.84 12.44 3.28
C LYS A 224 3.25 11.39 4.25
N GLN A 225 4.02 10.93 5.24
CA GLN A 225 3.56 9.89 6.16
C GLN A 225 2.43 10.37 7.08
N GLN A 226 2.45 11.63 7.50
CA GLN A 226 1.36 12.22 8.28
C GLN A 226 0.08 12.29 7.46
N ILE A 227 0.16 12.70 6.20
CA ILE A 227 -1.00 12.71 5.29
C ILE A 227 -1.54 11.29 5.07
N ILE A 228 -0.68 10.30 4.78
CA ILE A 228 -1.10 8.91 4.61
C ILE A 228 -1.86 8.40 5.84
N ASN A 229 -1.37 8.70 7.05
CA ASN A 229 -2.02 8.27 8.28
C ASN A 229 -3.39 8.91 8.50
N LYS A 230 -3.65 10.05 7.85
CA LYS A 230 -4.91 10.80 7.93
C LYS A 230 -5.88 10.45 6.78
N ILE A 231 -5.47 9.65 5.80
CA ILE A 231 -6.41 9.17 4.77
C ILE A 231 -7.52 8.36 5.45
N PRO A 232 -8.80 8.69 5.21
CA PRO A 232 -9.91 8.01 5.86
C PRO A 232 -9.86 6.48 5.67
N GLY A 233 -9.90 5.76 6.77
CA GLY A 233 -9.82 4.30 6.80
C GLY A 233 -8.42 3.69 6.81
N TYR A 234 -7.36 4.43 6.45
CA TYR A 234 -6.00 3.86 6.38
C TYR A 234 -5.50 3.33 7.72
N THR A 235 -5.48 4.19 8.74
CA THR A 235 -4.95 3.82 10.07
C THR A 235 -5.73 2.67 10.69
N ALA A 236 -7.07 2.70 10.62
CA ALA A 236 -7.91 1.63 11.15
C ALA A 236 -7.68 0.30 10.43
N THR A 237 -7.71 0.31 9.08
CA THR A 237 -7.48 -0.89 8.28
C THR A 237 -6.09 -1.46 8.52
N ASN A 238 -5.05 -0.62 8.50
CA ASN A 238 -3.67 -1.05 8.69
C ASN A 238 -3.44 -1.62 10.12
N MET A 239 -4.05 -1.01 11.14
CA MET A 239 -3.97 -1.50 12.52
C MET A 239 -4.64 -2.87 12.68
N ILE A 240 -5.84 -3.05 12.14
CA ILE A 240 -6.56 -4.33 12.19
C ILE A 240 -5.74 -5.43 11.49
N LEU A 241 -5.27 -5.17 10.28
CA LEU A 241 -4.53 -6.15 9.49
C LEU A 241 -3.18 -6.51 10.13
N LYS A 242 -2.45 -5.52 10.65
CA LYS A 242 -1.21 -5.78 11.42
C LYS A 242 -1.47 -6.60 12.68
N THR A 243 -2.54 -6.29 13.41
CA THR A 243 -2.92 -7.06 14.59
C THR A 243 -3.23 -8.51 14.23
N MET A 244 -3.99 -8.76 13.15
CA MET A 244 -4.26 -10.11 12.65
C MET A 244 -2.97 -10.86 12.28
N THR A 245 -2.04 -10.21 11.62
CA THR A 245 -0.72 -10.78 11.27
C THR A 245 0.07 -11.17 12.52
N TRP A 246 0.11 -10.29 13.54
CA TRP A 246 0.77 -10.59 14.81
C TRP A 246 0.13 -11.75 15.56
N VAL A 247 -1.21 -11.80 15.63
CA VAL A 247 -1.93 -12.91 16.26
C VAL A 247 -1.61 -14.24 15.56
N LEU A 248 -1.62 -14.25 14.22
CA LEU A 248 -1.28 -15.43 13.43
C LEU A 248 0.17 -15.87 13.67
N LEU A 249 1.11 -14.93 13.73
CA LEU A 249 2.53 -15.22 13.99
C LEU A 249 2.73 -15.83 15.38
N ILE A 250 2.11 -15.27 16.41
CA ILE A 250 2.17 -15.80 17.78
C ILE A 250 1.55 -17.19 17.85
N ALA A 251 0.37 -17.39 17.25
CA ALA A 251 -0.30 -18.68 17.20
C ALA A 251 0.55 -19.74 16.48
N SER A 252 1.16 -19.37 15.35
CA SER A 252 2.07 -20.24 14.59
C SER A 252 3.29 -20.63 15.43
N ALA A 253 3.91 -19.67 16.12
CA ALA A 253 5.05 -19.95 17.00
C ALA A 253 4.67 -20.87 18.16
N ALA A 254 3.48 -20.68 18.78
CA ALA A 254 2.99 -21.54 19.85
C ALA A 254 2.75 -22.98 19.37
N ILE A 255 2.10 -23.15 18.22
CA ILE A 255 1.83 -24.48 17.64
C ILE A 255 3.15 -25.20 17.32
N LEU A 256 4.09 -24.51 16.66
CA LEU A 256 5.42 -25.08 16.38
C LEU A 256 6.17 -25.43 17.65
N GLY A 257 6.10 -24.58 18.68
CA GLY A 257 6.69 -24.84 20.00
C GLY A 257 6.16 -26.14 20.63
N VAL A 258 4.85 -26.35 20.63
CA VAL A 258 4.21 -27.57 21.11
C VAL A 258 4.67 -28.80 20.30
N PHE A 259 4.73 -28.67 18.97
CA PHE A 259 5.21 -29.76 18.10
C PHE A 259 6.65 -30.14 18.41
N PHE A 260 7.57 -29.18 18.51
CA PHE A 260 8.96 -29.46 18.85
C PHE A 260 9.12 -30.00 20.27
N TYR A 261 8.29 -29.57 21.21
CA TYR A 261 8.25 -30.13 22.56
C TYR A 261 7.86 -31.63 22.55
N ILE A 262 6.78 -32.00 21.85
CA ILE A 262 6.36 -33.40 21.70
C ILE A 262 7.48 -34.23 21.02
N LEU A 263 8.15 -33.72 20.02
CA LEU A 263 9.29 -34.39 19.39
C LEU A 263 10.44 -34.62 20.37
N ALA A 264 10.77 -33.63 21.19
CA ALA A 264 11.82 -33.75 22.20
C ALA A 264 11.45 -34.85 23.23
N LEU A 265 10.20 -34.90 23.66
CA LEU A 265 9.72 -35.97 24.56
C LEU A 265 9.86 -37.35 23.93
N GLN A 266 9.53 -37.53 22.67
CA GLN A 266 9.68 -38.81 21.97
C GLN A 266 11.14 -39.25 21.87
N LYS A 267 12.10 -38.35 21.92
CA LYS A 267 13.54 -38.60 21.83
C LYS A 267 14.24 -38.78 23.19
N LEU A 268 13.54 -38.70 24.30
CA LEU A 268 14.15 -38.77 25.64
C LEU A 268 15.01 -40.04 25.84
N LYS A 269 14.55 -41.21 25.35
CA LYS A 269 15.33 -42.47 25.42
C LYS A 269 16.65 -42.35 24.62
N GLN A 270 16.64 -41.71 23.44
CA GLN A 270 17.84 -41.48 22.63
C GLN A 270 18.78 -40.51 23.33
N PHE A 271 18.25 -39.46 23.96
CA PHE A 271 19.06 -38.50 24.73
C PHE A 271 19.74 -39.20 25.94
N GLY A 272 19.07 -40.15 26.59
CA GLY A 272 19.67 -40.95 27.64
C GLY A 272 20.87 -41.77 27.16
N VAL A 273 20.76 -42.41 26.00
CA VAL A 273 21.87 -43.17 25.39
C VAL A 273 23.04 -42.24 25.01
N LEU A 274 22.74 -41.09 24.39
CA LEU A 274 23.77 -40.10 24.02
C LEU A 274 24.51 -39.55 25.25
N LYS A 275 23.78 -39.34 26.36
CA LYS A 275 24.37 -38.94 27.63
C LYS A 275 25.27 -40.04 28.23
N ALA A 276 24.84 -41.30 28.14
CA ALA A 276 25.61 -42.45 28.63
C ALA A 276 26.98 -42.64 27.89
N ILE A 277 27.02 -42.25 26.63
CA ILE A 277 28.27 -42.25 25.82
C ILE A 277 29.12 -40.97 25.96
N GLY A 278 28.73 -40.07 26.92
CA GLY A 278 29.53 -38.89 27.30
C GLY A 278 29.14 -37.57 26.64
N MET A 279 28.02 -37.47 25.91
CA MET A 279 27.56 -36.17 25.37
C MET A 279 26.98 -35.29 26.47
N SER A 280 27.37 -33.99 26.44
CA SER A 280 26.78 -32.99 27.34
C SER A 280 25.37 -32.59 26.91
N MET A 281 24.54 -32.17 27.88
CA MET A 281 23.17 -31.65 27.56
C MET A 281 23.19 -30.49 26.58
N GLY A 282 24.18 -29.60 26.69
CA GLY A 282 24.36 -28.49 25.75
C GLY A 282 24.59 -28.93 24.30
N GLN A 283 25.34 -30.04 24.11
CA GLN A 283 25.56 -30.61 22.77
C GLN A 283 24.27 -31.21 22.21
N ILE A 284 23.46 -31.91 23.04
CA ILE A 284 22.18 -32.47 22.62
C ILE A 284 21.20 -31.37 22.25
N THR A 285 21.11 -30.31 23.09
CA THR A 285 20.26 -29.14 22.81
C THR A 285 20.69 -28.45 21.52
N ARG A 286 22.00 -28.30 21.27
CA ARG A 286 22.50 -27.68 20.04
C ARG A 286 22.14 -28.48 18.78
N ILE A 287 22.15 -29.81 18.87
CA ILE A 287 21.71 -30.68 17.77
C ILE A 287 20.22 -30.44 17.49
N GLN A 288 19.39 -30.39 18.53
CA GLN A 288 17.94 -30.16 18.41
C GLN A 288 17.64 -28.79 17.80
N LEU A 289 18.28 -27.72 18.31
CA LEU A 289 18.13 -26.38 17.76
C LEU A 289 18.59 -26.28 16.30
N SER A 290 19.67 -27.02 15.94
CA SER A 290 20.11 -27.08 14.54
C SER A 290 19.08 -27.74 13.62
N GLN A 291 18.32 -28.75 14.10
CA GLN A 291 17.24 -29.37 13.33
C GLN A 291 16.11 -28.39 13.10
N VAL A 292 15.67 -27.68 14.16
CA VAL A 292 14.65 -26.63 14.06
C VAL A 292 15.10 -25.55 13.04
N GLY A 293 16.34 -25.08 13.15
CA GLY A 293 16.87 -24.06 12.23
C GLY A 293 16.87 -24.51 10.77
N ILE A 294 17.30 -25.77 10.49
CA ILE A 294 17.30 -26.30 9.13
C ILE A 294 15.87 -26.39 8.57
N LEU A 295 14.93 -26.95 9.34
CA LEU A 295 13.54 -27.07 8.92
C LEU A 295 12.90 -25.69 8.73
N SER A 296 13.16 -24.72 9.61
CA SER A 296 12.63 -23.36 9.46
C SER A 296 13.11 -22.68 8.18
N VAL A 297 14.39 -22.80 7.84
CA VAL A 297 14.94 -22.21 6.59
C VAL A 297 14.29 -22.86 5.36
N ILE A 298 14.14 -24.18 5.34
CA ILE A 298 13.50 -24.91 4.24
C ILE A 298 12.02 -24.49 4.15
N GLY A 299 11.30 -24.48 5.29
CA GLY A 299 9.89 -24.15 5.36
C GLY A 299 9.59 -22.71 4.91
N ILE A 300 10.42 -21.75 5.34
CA ILE A 300 10.31 -20.35 4.88
C ILE A 300 10.54 -20.27 3.37
N SER A 301 11.59 -20.93 2.86
CA SER A 301 11.92 -20.90 1.43
C SER A 301 10.80 -21.49 0.56
N ILE A 302 10.23 -22.62 0.98
CA ILE A 302 9.11 -23.27 0.28
C ILE A 302 7.84 -22.42 0.43
N GLY A 303 7.53 -21.91 1.62
CA GLY A 303 6.37 -21.06 1.88
C GLY A 303 6.39 -19.79 1.04
N LEU A 304 7.56 -19.13 0.93
CA LEU A 304 7.77 -17.98 0.07
C LEU A 304 7.59 -18.35 -1.42
N GLY A 305 8.18 -19.47 -1.85
CA GLY A 305 8.03 -19.97 -3.20
C GLY A 305 6.57 -20.25 -3.57
N LEU A 306 5.79 -20.84 -2.66
CA LEU A 306 4.36 -21.07 -2.85
C LEU A 306 3.57 -19.76 -2.92
N ALA A 307 3.90 -18.78 -2.07
CA ALA A 307 3.24 -17.48 -2.12
C ALA A 307 3.52 -16.76 -3.45
N MET A 308 4.77 -16.79 -3.94
CA MET A 308 5.12 -16.23 -5.25
C MET A 308 4.46 -16.98 -6.41
N ALA A 309 4.38 -18.32 -6.34
CA ALA A 309 3.74 -19.13 -7.37
C ALA A 309 2.22 -18.91 -7.43
N LEU A 310 1.60 -18.48 -6.34
CA LEU A 310 0.17 -18.17 -6.29
C LEU A 310 -0.17 -16.81 -6.90
N MET A 311 0.78 -15.84 -6.89
CA MET A 311 0.54 -14.47 -7.39
C MET A 311 -0.13 -14.40 -8.77
N PRO A 312 0.33 -15.12 -9.81
CA PRO A 312 -0.28 -15.02 -11.14
C PRO A 312 -1.71 -15.60 -11.23
N PHE A 313 -2.14 -16.38 -10.24
CA PHE A 313 -3.49 -16.95 -10.18
C PHE A 313 -4.46 -16.08 -9.36
N LEU A 314 -3.98 -15.05 -8.69
CA LEU A 314 -4.85 -14.14 -7.95
C LEU A 314 -5.59 -13.21 -8.93
N PRO A 315 -6.90 -12.96 -8.71
CA PRO A 315 -7.62 -11.96 -9.49
C PRO A 315 -6.96 -10.59 -9.42
N VAL A 316 -6.97 -9.86 -10.53
CA VAL A 316 -6.43 -8.46 -10.59
C VAL A 316 -7.09 -7.54 -9.55
N SER A 317 -8.33 -7.86 -9.14
CA SER A 317 -9.06 -7.14 -8.10
C SER A 317 -8.56 -7.45 -6.67
N MET A 318 -7.74 -8.49 -6.49
CA MET A 318 -7.23 -8.87 -5.16
C MET A 318 -5.91 -8.13 -4.88
N PRO A 319 -5.90 -7.25 -3.89
CA PRO A 319 -4.72 -6.46 -3.57
C PRO A 319 -3.69 -7.34 -2.85
N PHE A 320 -2.75 -7.86 -3.60
CA PHE A 320 -1.62 -8.61 -3.04
C PHE A 320 -0.31 -7.93 -3.45
N TYR A 321 0.46 -7.51 -2.46
CA TYR A 321 1.73 -6.84 -2.70
C TYR A 321 2.81 -7.33 -1.72
N MET A 322 3.91 -7.86 -2.25
CA MET A 322 5.09 -8.22 -1.46
C MET A 322 6.09 -7.08 -1.49
N ARG A 323 6.36 -6.51 -0.33
CA ARG A 323 7.42 -5.50 -0.17
C ARG A 323 8.74 -6.23 0.06
N ALA A 324 9.78 -5.86 -0.71
CA ALA A 324 11.09 -6.50 -0.59
C ALA A 324 11.70 -6.34 0.82
N GLU A 325 11.33 -5.28 1.54
CA GLU A 325 11.79 -5.00 2.90
C GLU A 325 11.12 -5.89 3.97
N ASP A 326 9.89 -6.35 3.75
CA ASP A 326 9.18 -7.22 4.71
C ASP A 326 9.76 -8.63 4.73
N ASN A 327 10.45 -9.03 3.66
CA ASN A 327 11.16 -10.32 3.60
C ASN A 327 12.38 -10.35 4.53
N ALA A 328 12.92 -9.19 4.93
CA ALA A 328 14.06 -9.09 5.84
C ALA A 328 13.66 -9.25 7.33
N VAL A 329 12.40 -9.05 7.67
CA VAL A 329 11.89 -9.19 9.07
C VAL A 329 11.53 -10.64 9.37
N ILE A 330 11.35 -11.47 8.34
CA ILE A 330 10.98 -12.90 8.47
C ILE A 330 12.22 -13.81 8.37
N SER A 331 13.37 -13.29 7.94
CA SER A 331 14.65 -13.99 7.91
C SER A 331 15.51 -13.65 9.14
#